data_92e629657b55276e33cc5b07a3d21ad7
#
_entry.id   92e629657b55276e33cc5b07a3d21ad7
#
_cell.length_a   1.000
_cell.length_b   1.000
_cell.length_c   1.000
_cell.angle_alpha   90.00
_cell.angle_beta   90.00
_cell.angle_gamma   90.00
#
_symmetry.space_group_name_H-M   'P 1'
#
loop_
_entity.id
_entity.type
_entity.pdbx_description
1 polymer ?
#
loop_
_entity_poly.entity_id
_entity_poly.type
_entity_poly.pdbx_seq_one_letter_code
_entity_poly.pdbx_strand_id
1 'polypeptide(L)'
;MEKLREELVDSTVEEKRLRENRLREKYWYKWGPYLSERSWATVREDYSYNGDAWSHFPFEHANARVFRWGEDGLFGVSDNKQIVCTNVALWNGRDERLKERLFGLTGPQGNHGEDVKELYYYLDNTPTHSYMKALYKYPFKKAFPYEQLVQENANRGYQDKEFEIYEIDGLFQEKETGDRPYFDVFYEMAKGDENPNDLNFRITIHNRSDKESGELYVAPQIFFRNTWAWEKDSEKPCLKKDDKADNLIHVTTSKYGTVY
;
A
#
# COMPACT_ATOMS: atom_id res chain seq x y z
N MET A 1 -8.51 -34.39 -26.86
CA MET A 1 -8.21 -33.11 -26.12
C MET A 1 -9.46 -32.40 -25.59
N GLU A 2 -10.57 -32.41 -26.29
CA GLU A 2 -11.85 -31.88 -25.77
C GLU A 2 -12.39 -32.67 -24.57
N LYS A 3 -12.36 -34.00 -24.58
CA LYS A 3 -12.82 -34.83 -23.44
C LYS A 3 -11.99 -34.62 -22.15
N LEU A 4 -10.72 -34.26 -22.24
CA LEU A 4 -9.92 -33.90 -21.05
C LEU A 4 -10.23 -32.49 -20.50
N ARG A 5 -10.93 -31.66 -21.28
CA ARG A 5 -11.41 -30.35 -20.82
C ARG A 5 -12.71 -30.43 -20.01
N GLU A 6 -13.52 -31.44 -20.23
CA GLU A 6 -14.79 -31.64 -19.54
C GLU A 6 -14.66 -32.35 -18.17
N GLU A 7 -13.54 -33.00 -17.89
CA GLU A 7 -13.35 -33.77 -16.65
C GLU A 7 -12.60 -33.01 -15.53
N LEU A 8 -12.08 -31.84 -15.78
CA LEU A 8 -11.58 -30.95 -14.71
C LEU A 8 -12.80 -30.19 -14.11
N VAL A 9 -13.58 -30.89 -13.33
CA VAL A 9 -14.51 -30.24 -12.39
C VAL A 9 -13.66 -29.37 -11.49
N ASP A 10 -13.90 -28.04 -11.52
CA ASP A 10 -13.21 -27.12 -10.64
C ASP A 10 -13.41 -27.59 -9.20
N SER A 11 -12.36 -28.01 -8.54
CA SER A 11 -12.44 -28.52 -7.16
C SER A 11 -12.62 -27.39 -6.16
N THR A 12 -12.25 -26.17 -6.56
CA THR A 12 -12.36 -24.96 -5.74
C THR A 12 -12.91 -23.78 -6.55
N VAL A 13 -13.48 -22.80 -5.86
CA VAL A 13 -13.94 -21.54 -6.48
C VAL A 13 -12.78 -20.80 -7.15
N GLU A 14 -11.58 -20.88 -6.58
CA GLU A 14 -10.40 -20.22 -7.14
C GLU A 14 -9.92 -20.89 -8.44
N GLU A 15 -10.00 -22.21 -8.57
CA GLU A 15 -9.73 -22.91 -9.83
C GLU A 15 -10.71 -22.50 -10.92
N LYS A 16 -11.99 -22.36 -10.58
CA LYS A 16 -13.01 -21.81 -11.51
C LYS A 16 -12.59 -20.41 -12.00
N ARG A 17 -12.20 -19.51 -11.09
CA ARG A 17 -11.73 -18.15 -11.43
C ARG A 17 -10.49 -18.15 -12.33
N LEU A 18 -9.54 -19.00 -12.04
CA LEU A 18 -8.34 -19.18 -12.88
C LEU A 18 -8.70 -19.65 -14.29
N ARG A 19 -9.64 -20.59 -14.40
CA ARG A 19 -10.13 -21.08 -15.70
C ARG A 19 -10.87 -19.98 -16.46
N GLU A 20 -11.81 -19.28 -15.83
CA GLU A 20 -12.54 -18.15 -16.44
C GLU A 20 -11.58 -17.08 -16.97
N ASN A 21 -10.53 -16.76 -16.20
CA ASN A 21 -9.51 -15.80 -16.62
C ASN A 21 -8.69 -16.30 -17.81
N ARG A 22 -8.27 -17.58 -17.80
CA ARG A 22 -7.51 -18.22 -18.91
C ARG A 22 -8.33 -18.26 -20.20
N LEU A 23 -9.63 -18.56 -20.09
CA LEU A 23 -10.55 -18.60 -21.22
C LEU A 23 -11.02 -17.20 -21.66
N ARG A 24 -10.63 -16.16 -20.93
CA ARG A 24 -11.05 -14.76 -21.17
C ARG A 24 -12.55 -14.54 -21.05
N GLU A 25 -13.21 -15.33 -20.25
CA GLU A 25 -14.64 -15.18 -19.92
C GLU A 25 -14.84 -14.05 -18.90
N LYS A 26 -13.95 -14.00 -17.88
CA LYS A 26 -13.89 -12.92 -16.89
C LYS A 26 -12.44 -12.50 -16.66
N TYR A 27 -12.20 -11.20 -16.47
CA TYR A 27 -10.84 -10.69 -16.27
C TYR A 27 -10.53 -10.55 -14.79
N TRP A 28 -10.26 -11.67 -14.11
CA TRP A 28 -9.96 -11.71 -12.68
C TRP A 28 -8.67 -10.97 -12.32
N TYR A 29 -7.66 -10.95 -13.17
CA TYR A 29 -6.41 -10.21 -12.95
C TYR A 29 -6.48 -8.70 -13.19
N LYS A 30 -7.67 -8.14 -13.48
CA LYS A 30 -7.78 -6.70 -13.71
C LYS A 30 -7.38 -5.88 -12.49
N TRP A 31 -7.85 -6.28 -11.32
CA TRP A 31 -7.58 -5.62 -10.05
C TRP A 31 -6.70 -6.50 -9.16
N GLY A 32 -5.78 -5.87 -8.41
CA GLY A 32 -4.89 -6.58 -7.50
C GLY A 32 -3.93 -5.66 -6.77
N PRO A 33 -3.01 -6.22 -5.98
CA PRO A 33 -2.02 -5.48 -5.22
C PRO A 33 -0.85 -5.02 -6.13
N TYR A 34 -1.17 -4.24 -7.16
CA TYR A 34 -0.18 -3.79 -8.14
C TYR A 34 0.54 -2.50 -7.75
N LEU A 35 0.27 -1.96 -6.55
CA LEU A 35 0.96 -0.82 -5.96
C LEU A 35 1.95 -1.31 -4.91
N SER A 36 3.14 -0.71 -4.90
CA SER A 36 4.08 -0.90 -3.80
C SER A 36 3.66 -0.07 -2.59
N GLU A 37 3.77 -0.63 -1.40
CA GLU A 37 3.47 0.05 -0.12
C GLU A 37 4.53 1.09 0.26
N ARG A 38 5.68 1.09 -0.40
CA ARG A 38 6.83 1.93 -0.10
C ARG A 38 7.26 2.75 -1.30
N SER A 39 8.01 3.82 -1.04
CA SER A 39 8.56 4.67 -2.08
C SER A 39 9.72 4.01 -2.82
N TRP A 40 9.63 3.97 -4.14
CA TRP A 40 10.68 3.48 -5.04
C TRP A 40 11.40 4.59 -5.80
N ALA A 41 11.05 5.84 -5.54
CA ALA A 41 11.58 6.98 -6.29
C ALA A 41 13.11 7.02 -6.30
N THR A 42 13.73 6.56 -5.24
CA THR A 42 15.18 6.53 -5.09
C THR A 42 15.91 5.59 -6.04
N VAL A 43 15.22 4.65 -6.66
CA VAL A 43 15.79 3.68 -7.61
C VAL A 43 15.45 3.98 -9.08
N ARG A 44 14.95 5.20 -9.34
CA ARG A 44 14.53 5.62 -10.68
C ARG A 44 15.38 6.77 -11.19
N GLU A 45 16.19 6.52 -12.19
CA GLU A 45 17.07 7.51 -12.81
C GLU A 45 16.30 8.70 -13.39
N ASP A 46 15.08 8.49 -13.85
CA ASP A 46 14.25 9.54 -14.43
C ASP A 46 13.65 10.53 -13.41
N TYR A 47 13.84 10.30 -12.13
CA TYR A 47 13.56 11.29 -11.09
C TYR A 47 14.73 12.28 -10.88
N SER A 48 15.94 11.91 -11.27
CA SER A 48 17.13 12.73 -11.06
C SER A 48 17.61 13.34 -12.38
N TYR A 49 18.08 14.59 -12.31
CA TYR A 49 18.61 15.29 -13.49
C TYR A 49 19.98 14.78 -13.93
N ASN A 50 20.71 14.11 -13.05
CA ASN A 50 22.08 13.61 -13.27
C ASN A 50 22.19 12.07 -13.21
N GLY A 51 21.07 11.37 -13.12
CA GLY A 51 21.04 9.90 -13.02
C GLY A 51 21.34 9.35 -11.62
N ASP A 52 21.50 10.20 -10.60
CA ASP A 52 21.65 9.75 -9.22
C ASP A 52 20.29 9.36 -8.62
N ALA A 53 19.87 8.13 -8.89
CA ALA A 53 18.60 7.62 -8.41
C ALA A 53 18.54 7.45 -6.89
N TRP A 54 19.69 7.24 -6.26
CA TRP A 54 19.78 6.86 -4.85
C TRP A 54 19.47 7.98 -3.87
N SER A 55 19.88 9.20 -4.17
CA SER A 55 19.70 10.35 -3.29
C SER A 55 18.62 11.31 -3.76
N HIS A 56 17.96 10.99 -4.87
CA HIS A 56 17.03 11.94 -5.50
C HIS A 56 15.69 12.07 -4.76
N PHE A 57 15.27 11.09 -3.98
CA PHE A 57 14.01 11.13 -3.25
C PHE A 57 14.23 11.09 -1.73
N PRO A 58 14.70 12.18 -1.12
CA PRO A 58 14.86 12.24 0.32
C PRO A 58 13.52 12.21 1.04
N PHE A 59 13.54 11.75 2.28
CA PHE A 59 12.36 11.63 3.13
C PHE A 59 11.53 12.93 3.23
N GLU A 60 12.18 14.08 3.26
CA GLU A 60 11.56 15.41 3.35
C GLU A 60 10.65 15.72 2.16
N HIS A 61 10.89 15.10 1.01
CA HIS A 61 10.09 15.30 -0.19
C HIS A 61 8.90 14.34 -0.30
N ALA A 62 8.76 13.38 0.59
CA ALA A 62 7.80 12.29 0.46
C ALA A 62 6.33 12.75 0.29
N ASN A 63 5.94 13.80 1.01
CA ASN A 63 4.58 14.34 0.96
C ASN A 63 4.31 15.29 -0.23
N ALA A 64 5.34 15.65 -1.00
CA ALA A 64 5.22 16.54 -2.15
C ALA A 64 5.30 15.83 -3.51
N ARG A 65 5.53 14.51 -3.50
CA ARG A 65 5.66 13.72 -4.72
C ARG A 65 4.32 13.32 -5.28
N VAL A 66 4.24 13.38 -6.60
CA VAL A 66 3.07 12.93 -7.36
C VAL A 66 3.22 11.45 -7.65
N PHE A 67 2.16 10.68 -7.42
CA PHE A 67 2.11 9.26 -7.80
C PHE A 67 2.24 9.11 -9.33
N ARG A 68 3.28 8.42 -9.77
CA ARG A 68 3.64 8.36 -11.19
C ARG A 68 4.01 6.96 -11.69
N TRP A 69 4.68 6.14 -10.88
CA TRP A 69 5.32 4.92 -11.34
C TRP A 69 4.80 3.63 -10.70
N GLY A 70 3.70 3.69 -9.97
CA GLY A 70 3.08 2.51 -9.38
C GLY A 70 3.67 2.11 -8.03
N GLU A 71 4.20 3.07 -7.32
CA GLU A 71 4.64 3.00 -5.94
C GLU A 71 3.76 3.85 -5.03
N ASP A 72 4.02 3.80 -3.70
CA ASP A 72 3.44 4.70 -2.70
C ASP A 72 1.99 4.44 -2.33
N GLY A 73 1.63 3.19 -2.14
CA GLY A 73 0.26 2.84 -1.74
C GLY A 73 0.19 1.89 -0.56
N LEU A 74 0.12 2.40 0.68
CA LEU A 74 -0.14 1.56 1.85
C LEU A 74 -1.45 0.79 1.67
N PHE A 75 -1.42 -0.54 1.75
CA PHE A 75 -2.53 -1.42 1.38
C PHE A 75 -3.02 -1.20 -0.06
N GLY A 76 -2.10 -0.90 -0.96
CA GLY A 76 -2.42 -0.45 -2.31
C GLY A 76 -3.07 -1.53 -3.19
N VAL A 77 -4.19 -1.17 -3.80
CA VAL A 77 -4.87 -1.95 -4.83
C VAL A 77 -5.11 -1.07 -6.05
N SER A 78 -4.86 -1.59 -7.23
CA SER A 78 -5.13 -0.88 -8.47
C SER A 78 -5.59 -1.82 -9.57
N ASP A 79 -6.03 -1.25 -10.68
CA ASP A 79 -6.08 -2.02 -11.91
C ASP A 79 -4.65 -2.37 -12.38
N ASN A 80 -4.53 -3.38 -13.22
CA ASN A 80 -3.23 -3.90 -13.70
C ASN A 80 -2.44 -2.93 -14.59
N LYS A 81 -2.98 -1.74 -14.83
CA LYS A 81 -2.29 -0.63 -15.52
C LYS A 81 -2.05 0.55 -14.59
N GLN A 82 -2.47 0.41 -13.33
CA GLN A 82 -2.31 1.43 -12.29
C GLN A 82 -2.94 2.79 -12.67
N ILE A 83 -4.07 2.76 -13.35
CA ILE A 83 -4.79 3.97 -13.75
C ILE A 83 -5.66 4.47 -12.60
N VAL A 84 -6.44 3.58 -12.01
CA VAL A 84 -7.24 3.84 -10.82
C VAL A 84 -6.61 3.09 -9.65
N CYS A 85 -6.28 3.81 -8.61
CA CYS A 85 -5.55 3.33 -7.46
C CYS A 85 -6.31 3.61 -6.19
N THR A 86 -6.26 2.67 -5.25
CA THR A 86 -6.77 2.83 -3.89
C THR A 86 -5.68 2.49 -2.89
N ASN A 87 -5.66 3.19 -1.78
CA ASN A 87 -4.85 2.88 -0.62
C ASN A 87 -5.56 3.31 0.67
N VAL A 88 -4.88 3.20 1.79
CA VAL A 88 -5.36 3.70 3.06
C VAL A 88 -4.31 4.63 3.66
N ALA A 89 -4.72 5.84 4.00
CA ALA A 89 -3.90 6.71 4.80
C ALA A 89 -4.28 6.56 6.28
N LEU A 90 -3.26 6.53 7.14
CA LEU A 90 -3.38 6.42 8.59
C LEU A 90 -2.70 7.61 9.26
N TRP A 91 -3.22 8.05 10.41
CA TRP A 91 -2.56 9.04 11.24
C TRP A 91 -2.86 8.80 12.72
N ASN A 92 -1.81 8.73 13.52
CA ASN A 92 -1.89 8.48 14.95
C ASN A 92 -1.96 9.79 15.80
N GLY A 93 -2.18 10.95 15.16
CA GLY A 93 -2.22 12.25 15.84
C GLY A 93 -0.84 12.78 16.26
N ARG A 94 0.26 12.07 15.99
CA ARG A 94 1.61 12.40 16.45
C ARG A 94 2.64 12.47 15.34
N ASP A 95 2.49 11.65 14.30
CA ASP A 95 3.39 11.66 13.16
C ASP A 95 3.34 13.00 12.43
N GLU A 96 4.48 13.46 11.98
CA GLU A 96 4.58 14.68 11.16
C GLU A 96 3.98 14.49 9.76
N ARG A 97 3.84 13.24 9.32
CA ARG A 97 3.38 12.88 7.98
C ARG A 97 2.23 11.91 8.05
N LEU A 98 1.30 12.09 7.12
CA LEU A 98 0.24 11.12 6.87
C LEU A 98 0.87 9.79 6.40
N LYS A 99 0.51 8.71 7.05
CA LYS A 99 0.97 7.36 6.72
C LYS A 99 0.14 6.79 5.58
N GLU A 100 0.52 7.10 4.37
CA GLU A 100 -0.07 6.58 3.13
C GLU A 100 0.90 5.70 2.33
N ARG A 101 2.15 5.63 2.79
CA ARG A 101 3.26 4.84 2.26
C ARG A 101 4.29 4.57 3.34
N LEU A 102 5.16 3.60 3.11
CA LEU A 102 6.35 3.38 3.91
C LEU A 102 7.55 4.12 3.30
N PHE A 103 8.50 4.50 4.11
CA PHE A 103 9.66 5.27 3.67
C PHE A 103 10.96 4.48 3.83
N GLY A 104 11.84 4.51 2.81
CA GLY A 104 13.25 4.19 2.97
C GLY A 104 13.92 5.22 3.88
N LEU A 105 14.85 4.80 4.71
CA LEU A 105 15.40 5.61 5.80
C LEU A 105 16.83 6.04 5.57
N THR A 106 17.61 5.29 4.80
CA THR A 106 19.02 5.60 4.55
C THR A 106 19.21 6.48 3.33
N GLY A 107 20.38 7.08 3.22
CA GLY A 107 20.80 7.86 2.07
C GLY A 107 21.15 6.98 0.86
N PRO A 108 22.17 7.35 0.07
CA PRO A 108 22.52 6.67 -1.18
C PRO A 108 22.83 5.18 -1.08
N GLN A 109 23.01 4.67 0.13
CA GLN A 109 23.34 3.28 0.40
C GLN A 109 22.16 2.59 1.09
N GLY A 110 21.68 1.48 0.53
CA GLY A 110 20.66 0.64 1.17
C GLY A 110 19.23 1.15 1.09
N ASN A 111 18.92 2.06 0.21
CA ASN A 111 17.61 2.67 0.16
C ASN A 111 16.69 2.13 -0.94
N HIS A 112 16.91 0.92 -1.40
CA HIS A 112 16.01 0.21 -2.30
C HIS A 112 14.67 -0.20 -1.64
N GLY A 113 14.46 0.22 -0.39
CA GLY A 113 13.34 -0.16 0.44
C GLY A 113 13.63 -1.34 1.36
N GLU A 114 14.82 -1.92 1.31
CA GLU A 114 15.27 -2.95 2.24
C GLU A 114 15.48 -2.41 3.66
N ASP A 115 15.75 -1.13 3.74
CA ASP A 115 15.99 -0.40 4.99
C ASP A 115 14.70 0.15 5.63
N VAL A 116 13.53 -0.17 5.09
CA VAL A 116 12.25 0.18 5.71
C VAL A 116 12.11 -0.59 7.02
N LYS A 117 12.05 0.15 8.13
CA LYS A 117 11.92 -0.42 9.48
C LYS A 117 10.47 -0.54 9.96
N GLU A 118 9.52 -0.16 9.13
CA GLU A 118 8.09 -0.24 9.46
C GLU A 118 7.58 -1.67 9.37
N LEU A 119 6.68 -2.04 10.26
CA LEU A 119 6.17 -3.42 10.35
C LEU A 119 4.94 -3.61 9.47
N TYR A 120 5.18 -4.03 8.25
CA TYR A 120 4.16 -4.31 7.26
C TYR A 120 4.28 -5.76 6.77
N TYR A 121 3.16 -6.47 6.71
CA TYR A 121 3.14 -7.89 6.37
C TYR A 121 2.06 -8.21 5.34
N TYR A 122 2.43 -8.93 4.31
CA TYR A 122 1.47 -9.64 3.45
C TYR A 122 1.11 -10.95 4.14
N LEU A 123 -0.17 -11.15 4.42
CA LEU A 123 -0.64 -12.32 5.17
C LEU A 123 -1.26 -13.38 4.27
N ASP A 124 -2.00 -12.95 3.25
CA ASP A 124 -2.67 -13.87 2.33
C ASP A 124 -2.97 -13.19 0.98
N ASN A 125 -2.99 -13.99 -0.08
CA ASN A 125 -3.38 -13.55 -1.41
C ASN A 125 -3.72 -14.75 -2.28
N THR A 126 -4.93 -14.79 -2.83
CA THR A 126 -5.31 -15.84 -3.79
C THR A 126 -4.64 -15.61 -5.15
N PRO A 127 -4.43 -16.67 -5.95
CA PRO A 127 -3.78 -16.56 -7.27
C PRO A 127 -4.43 -15.56 -8.21
N THR A 128 -5.75 -15.38 -8.19
CA THR A 128 -6.44 -14.39 -9.03
C THR A 128 -6.59 -13.02 -8.35
N HIS A 129 -6.00 -12.82 -7.18
CA HIS A 129 -6.24 -11.64 -6.36
C HIS A 129 -7.74 -11.43 -6.04
N SER A 130 -8.49 -12.53 -5.97
CA SER A 130 -9.91 -12.47 -5.57
C SER A 130 -10.07 -12.20 -4.07
N TYR A 131 -9.02 -12.46 -3.30
CA TYR A 131 -8.87 -12.09 -1.90
C TYR A 131 -7.42 -11.73 -1.63
N MET A 132 -7.21 -10.73 -0.78
CA MET A 132 -5.91 -10.41 -0.22
C MET A 132 -6.05 -9.92 1.22
N LYS A 133 -4.99 -10.11 2.01
CA LYS A 133 -4.92 -9.66 3.39
C LYS A 133 -3.52 -9.16 3.72
N ALA A 134 -3.44 -8.02 4.38
CA ALA A 134 -2.20 -7.42 4.87
C ALA A 134 -2.37 -6.90 6.29
N LEU A 135 -1.25 -6.68 6.96
CA LEU A 135 -1.18 -6.15 8.32
C LEU A 135 -0.14 -5.05 8.36
N TYR A 136 -0.49 -3.92 8.95
CA TYR A 136 0.45 -2.89 9.36
C TYR A 136 0.37 -2.69 10.88
N LYS A 137 1.54 -2.68 11.55
CA LYS A 137 1.65 -2.38 12.98
C LYS A 137 2.01 -0.91 13.14
N TYR A 138 1.09 -0.14 13.69
CA TYR A 138 1.22 1.32 13.78
C TYR A 138 1.27 1.78 15.24
N PRO A 139 2.41 2.30 15.72
CA PRO A 139 2.54 2.82 17.06
C PRO A 139 1.68 4.09 17.25
N PHE A 140 1.12 4.27 18.45
CA PHE A 140 0.27 5.43 18.73
C PHE A 140 0.78 6.32 19.88
N LYS A 141 1.68 5.80 20.69
CA LYS A 141 2.18 6.55 21.86
C LYS A 141 3.22 7.60 21.49
N LYS A 142 4.01 7.33 20.47
CA LYS A 142 5.09 8.20 19.96
C LYS A 142 4.92 8.40 18.46
N ALA A 143 5.46 9.52 17.95
CA ALA A 143 5.68 9.67 16.52
C ALA A 143 6.63 8.58 16.02
N PHE A 144 6.49 8.18 14.75
CA PHE A 144 7.40 7.21 14.15
C PHE A 144 8.83 7.80 14.08
N PRO A 145 9.84 7.12 14.61
CA PRO A 145 11.16 7.72 14.90
C PRO A 145 12.11 7.64 13.71
N TYR A 146 11.73 8.17 12.56
CA TYR A 146 12.55 8.10 11.34
C TYR A 146 13.95 8.66 11.53
N GLU A 147 14.08 9.85 12.15
CA GLU A 147 15.37 10.49 12.38
C GLU A 147 16.29 9.65 13.25
N GLN A 148 15.76 9.09 14.35
CA GLN A 148 16.53 8.22 15.23
C GLN A 148 17.03 6.98 14.50
N LEU A 149 16.19 6.34 13.69
CA LEU A 149 16.56 5.15 12.91
C LEU A 149 17.67 5.46 11.91
N VAL A 150 17.59 6.60 11.22
CA VAL A 150 18.63 7.05 10.28
C VAL A 150 19.95 7.30 11.01
N GLN A 151 19.92 8.04 12.12
CA GLN A 151 21.13 8.39 12.86
C GLN A 151 21.81 7.18 13.49
N GLU A 152 21.04 6.31 14.14
CA GLU A 152 21.57 5.10 14.78
C GLU A 152 22.22 4.16 13.75
N ASN A 153 21.60 3.96 12.61
CA ASN A 153 22.17 3.09 11.56
C ASN A 153 23.36 3.77 10.84
N ALA A 154 23.34 5.09 10.65
CA ALA A 154 24.46 5.81 10.07
C ALA A 154 25.73 5.77 10.92
N ASN A 155 25.59 5.62 12.23
CA ASN A 155 26.71 5.54 13.17
C ASN A 155 27.30 4.11 13.29
N ARG A 156 26.69 3.11 12.67
CA ARG A 156 27.10 1.71 12.72
C ARG A 156 28.02 1.37 11.56
N GLY A 157 29.06 0.58 11.85
CA GLY A 157 29.98 0.09 10.83
C GLY A 157 29.48 -1.20 10.18
N TYR A 158 30.16 -1.63 9.13
CA TYR A 158 29.82 -2.84 8.36
C TYR A 158 29.72 -4.13 9.21
N GLN A 159 30.45 -4.19 10.33
CA GLN A 159 30.45 -5.36 11.24
C GLN A 159 29.45 -5.24 12.38
N ASP A 160 28.83 -4.07 12.54
CA ASP A 160 27.88 -3.84 13.61
C ASP A 160 26.50 -4.40 13.23
N LYS A 161 25.80 -4.88 14.25
CA LYS A 161 24.38 -5.24 14.08
C LYS A 161 23.58 -3.99 13.72
N GLU A 162 22.71 -4.09 12.72
CA GLU A 162 21.77 -3.05 12.38
C GLU A 162 20.85 -2.71 13.57
N PHE A 163 20.54 -1.43 13.73
CA PHE A 163 19.62 -0.97 14.77
C PHE A 163 18.18 -1.29 14.36
N GLU A 164 17.53 -2.08 15.17
CA GLU A 164 16.18 -2.52 14.87
C GLU A 164 15.12 -1.66 15.57
N ILE A 165 14.01 -1.46 14.91
CA ILE A 165 12.89 -0.66 15.44
C ILE A 165 12.36 -1.19 16.79
N TYR A 166 12.50 -2.49 17.05
CA TYR A 166 12.09 -3.12 18.31
C TYR A 166 12.96 -2.73 19.50
N GLU A 167 14.15 -2.18 19.25
CA GLU A 167 15.06 -1.74 20.30
C GLU A 167 14.58 -0.43 20.93
N ILE A 168 13.70 0.30 20.26
CA ILE A 168 13.14 1.58 20.71
C ILE A 168 12.09 1.35 21.76
N ASP A 169 12.44 1.72 23.01
CA ASP A 169 11.52 1.56 24.14
C ASP A 169 10.24 2.38 23.99
N GLY A 170 9.10 1.75 24.29
CA GLY A 170 7.79 2.36 24.23
C GLY A 170 7.27 2.66 22.83
N LEU A 171 7.92 2.16 21.76
CA LEU A 171 7.36 2.23 20.41
C LEU A 171 6.40 1.05 20.16
N PHE A 172 6.88 -0.17 20.20
CA PHE A 172 6.07 -1.38 20.08
C PHE A 172 5.93 -2.17 21.39
N GLN A 173 6.83 -1.94 22.33
CA GLN A 173 6.77 -2.52 23.66
C GLN A 173 7.49 -1.61 24.66
N GLU A 174 6.90 -1.42 25.82
CA GLU A 174 7.52 -0.78 26.98
C GLU A 174 8.32 -1.80 27.78
N LYS A 175 9.59 -1.52 28.04
CA LYS A 175 10.48 -2.43 28.76
C LYS A 175 10.07 -2.62 30.23
N GLU A 176 9.61 -1.57 30.88
CA GLU A 176 9.23 -1.60 32.29
C GLU A 176 7.89 -2.29 32.53
N THR A 177 6.91 -2.03 31.69
CA THR A 177 5.53 -2.45 31.91
C THR A 177 5.11 -3.63 31.06
N GLY A 178 5.87 -3.93 30.00
CA GLY A 178 5.53 -4.92 28.99
C GLY A 178 4.36 -4.53 28.09
N ASP A 179 3.79 -3.33 28.25
CA ASP A 179 2.68 -2.85 27.46
C ASP A 179 3.04 -2.67 25.98
N ARG A 180 2.05 -2.76 25.09
CA ARG A 180 2.23 -2.75 23.64
C ARG A 180 1.44 -1.60 22.98
N PRO A 181 1.94 -0.35 23.03
CA PRO A 181 1.21 0.83 22.60
C PRO A 181 1.17 1.00 21.09
N TYR A 182 0.59 0.04 20.37
CA TYR A 182 0.40 0.07 18.94
C TYR A 182 -0.93 -0.56 18.50
N PHE A 183 -1.35 -0.21 17.29
CA PHE A 183 -2.46 -0.84 16.61
C PHE A 183 -1.98 -1.92 15.64
N ASP A 184 -2.66 -3.06 15.62
CA ASP A 184 -2.67 -3.93 14.45
C ASP A 184 -3.79 -3.45 13.52
N VAL A 185 -3.41 -2.99 12.34
CA VAL A 185 -4.33 -2.57 11.29
C VAL A 185 -4.35 -3.65 10.22
N PHE A 186 -5.40 -4.45 10.21
CA PHE A 186 -5.64 -5.45 9.17
C PHE A 186 -6.42 -4.83 8.03
N TYR A 187 -5.98 -5.11 6.82
CA TYR A 187 -6.65 -4.74 5.61
C TYR A 187 -6.97 -5.98 4.80
N GLU A 188 -8.21 -6.09 4.37
CA GLU A 188 -8.67 -7.18 3.52
C GLU A 188 -9.38 -6.60 2.29
N MET A 189 -9.11 -7.18 1.13
CA MET A 189 -9.85 -6.93 -0.09
C MET A 189 -10.43 -8.24 -0.61
N ALA A 190 -11.69 -8.22 -1.00
CA ALA A 190 -12.34 -9.34 -1.65
C ALA A 190 -13.10 -8.87 -2.90
N LYS A 191 -13.02 -9.65 -3.96
CA LYS A 191 -13.84 -9.42 -5.16
C LYS A 191 -15.19 -10.10 -5.02
N GLY A 192 -16.20 -9.53 -5.69
CA GLY A 192 -17.51 -10.17 -5.78
C GLY A 192 -17.44 -11.54 -6.45
N ASP A 193 -18.30 -12.45 -6.05
CA ASP A 193 -18.26 -13.86 -6.48
C ASP A 193 -18.37 -14.03 -8.00
N GLU A 194 -19.20 -13.22 -8.64
CA GLU A 194 -19.46 -13.28 -10.09
C GLU A 194 -18.87 -12.08 -10.86
N ASN A 195 -18.50 -11.02 -10.16
CA ASN A 195 -18.01 -9.79 -10.79
C ASN A 195 -16.60 -9.42 -10.29
N PRO A 196 -15.55 -9.60 -11.10
CA PRO A 196 -14.19 -9.24 -10.73
C PRO A 196 -13.95 -7.73 -10.57
N ASN A 197 -14.91 -6.88 -10.93
CA ASN A 197 -14.84 -5.43 -10.76
C ASN A 197 -15.56 -4.93 -9.50
N ASP A 198 -16.25 -5.79 -8.79
CA ASP A 198 -16.83 -5.49 -7.49
C ASP A 198 -15.79 -5.75 -6.40
N LEU A 199 -15.23 -4.66 -5.84
CA LEU A 199 -14.17 -4.71 -4.84
C LEU A 199 -14.71 -4.29 -3.49
N ASN A 200 -14.60 -5.18 -2.53
CA ASN A 200 -15.03 -4.98 -1.16
C ASN A 200 -13.80 -4.87 -0.25
N PHE A 201 -13.73 -3.82 0.56
CA PHE A 201 -12.62 -3.55 1.47
C PHE A 201 -13.08 -3.60 2.91
N ARG A 202 -12.25 -4.24 3.77
CA ARG A 202 -12.47 -4.27 5.21
C ARG A 202 -11.19 -3.88 5.94
N ILE A 203 -11.31 -2.90 6.83
CA ILE A 203 -10.24 -2.47 7.72
C ILE A 203 -10.63 -2.85 9.14
N THR A 204 -9.81 -3.66 9.80
CA THR A 204 -10.02 -4.09 11.19
C THR A 204 -8.84 -3.62 12.04
N ILE A 205 -9.14 -2.91 13.13
CA ILE A 205 -8.13 -2.29 13.98
C ILE A 205 -8.21 -2.89 15.38
N HIS A 206 -7.07 -3.34 15.89
CA HIS A 206 -6.94 -3.83 17.25
C HIS A 206 -5.92 -2.99 18.02
N ASN A 207 -6.34 -2.37 19.10
CA ASN A 207 -5.42 -1.82 20.07
C ASN A 207 -4.71 -2.98 20.81
N ARG A 208 -3.38 -2.96 20.83
CA ARG A 208 -2.58 -3.99 21.49
C ARG A 208 -2.15 -3.61 22.91
N SER A 209 -2.37 -2.38 23.32
CA SER A 209 -2.19 -1.98 24.71
C SER A 209 -3.33 -2.47 25.57
N ASP A 210 -2.97 -3.04 26.70
CA ASP A 210 -3.92 -3.41 27.77
C ASP A 210 -4.13 -2.27 28.77
N LYS A 211 -3.35 -1.19 28.65
CA LYS A 211 -3.31 -0.08 29.63
C LYS A 211 -3.73 1.26 29.07
N GLU A 212 -3.52 1.49 27.79
CA GLU A 212 -3.71 2.79 27.17
C GLU A 212 -4.69 2.75 25.99
N SER A 213 -5.46 3.81 25.83
CA SER A 213 -6.21 4.06 24.63
C SER A 213 -5.35 4.89 23.67
N GLY A 214 -5.48 4.61 22.37
CA GLY A 214 -4.85 5.39 21.31
C GLY A 214 -5.90 6.00 20.38
N GLU A 215 -5.50 7.04 19.68
CA GLU A 215 -6.28 7.66 18.61
C GLU A 215 -5.71 7.27 17.26
N LEU A 216 -6.59 6.94 16.31
CA LEU A 216 -6.20 6.61 14.95
C LEU A 216 -7.21 7.15 13.95
N TYR A 217 -6.73 7.97 13.04
CA TYR A 217 -7.48 8.43 11.88
C TYR A 217 -7.22 7.49 10.72
N VAL A 218 -8.29 7.07 10.06
CA VAL A 218 -8.26 6.14 8.92
C VAL A 218 -8.96 6.77 7.75
N ALA A 219 -8.24 6.99 6.67
CA ALA A 219 -8.74 7.63 5.47
C ALA A 219 -8.51 6.73 4.26
N PRO A 220 -9.49 5.94 3.82
CA PRO A 220 -9.44 5.29 2.51
C PRO A 220 -9.32 6.35 1.42
N GLN A 221 -8.43 6.11 0.48
CA GLN A 221 -8.13 7.05 -0.60
C GLN A 221 -8.36 6.38 -1.95
N ILE A 222 -8.80 7.20 -2.92
CA ILE A 222 -8.82 6.85 -4.32
C ILE A 222 -8.08 7.93 -5.11
N PHE A 223 -7.21 7.53 -6.02
CA PHE A 223 -6.38 8.45 -6.78
C PHE A 223 -5.99 7.84 -8.14
N PHE A 224 -5.28 8.64 -8.96
CA PHE A 224 -4.87 8.23 -10.29
C PHE A 224 -3.37 8.36 -10.46
N ARG A 225 -2.78 7.43 -11.19
CA ARG A 225 -1.42 7.59 -11.68
C ARG A 225 -1.35 8.78 -12.62
N ASN A 226 -0.43 9.71 -12.37
CA ASN A 226 -0.29 10.92 -13.18
C ASN A 226 0.34 10.62 -14.55
N THR A 227 -0.42 10.01 -15.44
CA THR A 227 0.00 9.69 -16.80
C THR A 227 -0.38 10.78 -17.82
N TRP A 228 -1.38 11.61 -17.51
CA TRP A 228 -1.80 12.71 -18.38
C TRP A 228 -0.71 13.78 -18.58
N ALA A 229 0.29 13.81 -17.74
CA ALA A 229 1.43 14.71 -17.90
C ALA A 229 2.38 14.30 -19.03
N TRP A 230 2.27 13.09 -19.55
CA TRP A 230 3.13 12.57 -20.62
C TRP A 230 2.55 12.73 -22.02
N GLU A 231 1.24 12.82 -22.12
CA GLU A 231 0.52 12.90 -23.39
C GLU A 231 -0.12 14.28 -23.55
N LYS A 232 0.21 14.96 -24.64
CA LYS A 232 -0.16 16.35 -24.87
C LYS A 232 -1.67 16.62 -24.87
N ASP A 233 -2.49 15.65 -25.22
CA ASP A 233 -3.94 15.78 -25.35
C ASP A 233 -4.70 14.75 -24.48
N SER A 234 -4.07 14.22 -23.45
CA SER A 234 -4.71 13.25 -22.56
C SER A 234 -5.70 13.93 -21.63
N GLU A 235 -6.88 13.37 -21.53
CA GLU A 235 -7.92 13.83 -20.62
C GLU A 235 -7.58 13.42 -19.18
N LYS A 236 -7.65 14.38 -18.25
CA LYS A 236 -7.47 14.10 -16.83
C LYS A 236 -8.64 13.28 -16.30
N PRO A 237 -8.36 12.24 -15.50
CA PRO A 237 -9.40 11.55 -14.76
C PRO A 237 -10.14 12.50 -13.79
N CYS A 238 -11.37 12.17 -13.48
CA CYS A 238 -12.21 13.00 -12.62
C CYS A 238 -12.79 12.18 -11.46
N LEU A 239 -12.78 12.78 -10.27
CA LEU A 239 -13.51 12.31 -9.11
C LEU A 239 -14.65 13.30 -8.83
N LYS A 240 -15.87 12.81 -8.75
CA LYS A 240 -17.04 13.63 -8.47
C LYS A 240 -17.92 12.95 -7.42
N LYS A 241 -18.29 13.69 -6.36
CA LYS A 241 -19.31 13.23 -5.43
C LYS A 241 -20.66 13.15 -6.17
N ASP A 242 -21.44 12.13 -5.88
CA ASP A 242 -22.82 12.03 -6.39
C ASP A 242 -23.70 13.13 -5.78
N ASP A 243 -24.54 13.72 -6.60
CA ASP A 243 -25.42 14.83 -6.18
C ASP A 243 -26.63 14.32 -5.34
N LYS A 244 -26.92 13.03 -5.36
CA LYS A 244 -28.11 12.43 -4.74
C LYS A 244 -27.78 11.48 -3.58
N ALA A 245 -26.55 10.96 -3.55
CA ALA A 245 -26.09 10.00 -2.55
C ALA A 245 -24.82 10.51 -1.86
N ASP A 246 -24.92 10.83 -0.57
CA ASP A 246 -23.83 11.42 0.20
C ASP A 246 -22.57 10.55 0.31
N ASN A 247 -22.72 9.26 0.15
CA ASN A 247 -21.66 8.24 0.29
C ASN A 247 -21.18 7.66 -1.04
N LEU A 248 -21.49 8.30 -2.16
CA LEU A 248 -21.13 7.81 -3.49
C LEU A 248 -20.17 8.77 -4.20
N ILE A 249 -19.12 8.22 -4.76
CA ILE A 249 -18.12 8.95 -5.56
C ILE A 249 -18.02 8.29 -6.93
N HIS A 250 -18.18 9.09 -7.98
CA HIS A 250 -17.96 8.68 -9.35
C HIS A 250 -16.49 8.89 -9.73
N VAL A 251 -15.90 7.83 -10.28
CA VAL A 251 -14.54 7.82 -10.79
C VAL A 251 -14.59 7.70 -12.30
N THR A 252 -14.27 8.75 -13.02
CA THR A 252 -14.32 8.76 -14.48
C THR A 252 -12.93 8.82 -15.09
N THR A 253 -12.65 7.89 -15.99
CA THR A 253 -11.41 7.83 -16.76
C THR A 253 -11.73 7.64 -18.25
N SER A 254 -10.86 8.13 -19.13
CA SER A 254 -10.99 7.89 -20.57
C SER A 254 -10.96 6.41 -20.94
N LYS A 255 -10.31 5.58 -20.13
CA LYS A 255 -10.13 4.15 -20.40
C LYS A 255 -11.25 3.26 -19.90
N TYR A 256 -11.80 3.56 -18.71
CA TYR A 256 -12.78 2.69 -18.05
C TYR A 256 -14.19 3.29 -17.99
N GLY A 257 -14.35 4.51 -18.50
CA GLY A 257 -15.59 5.25 -18.31
C GLY A 257 -15.80 5.61 -16.85
N THR A 258 -17.02 5.51 -16.35
CA THR A 258 -17.37 5.80 -14.96
C THR A 258 -17.43 4.53 -14.14
N VAL A 259 -16.78 4.55 -12.98
CA VAL A 259 -16.78 3.50 -11.94
C VAL A 259 -17.33 4.12 -10.65
N TYR A 260 -17.92 3.31 -9.79
CA TYR A 260 -18.57 3.75 -8.55
C TYR A 260 -17.90 3.11 -7.34
#